data_c88d9b06716b4447d895a707b20f94c8
#
_entry.id   c88d9b06716b4447d895a707b20f94c8
#
_cell.length_a   1.000
_cell.length_b   1.000
_cell.length_c   1.000
_cell.angle_alpha   90.00
_cell.angle_beta   90.00
_cell.angle_gamma   90.00
#
_symmetry.space_group_name_H-M   'P 1'
#
loop_
_entity.id
_entity.type
_entity.pdbx_description
1 polymer ?
#
loop_
_entity_poly.entity_id
_entity_poly.type
_entity_poly.pdbx_seq_one_letter_code
_entity_poly.pdbx_strand_id
1 'polypeptide(L)'
;PLRAMIPQKLDNLIVSGKSIAMSHIAASAYRVQSIEWSAGSAAGAIADFALETGVMPFQLVENMPRANPNLEKLQQRLNANGNPTAFPGTSILNTNWTNWK
;
A
#
# COMPACT_ATOMS: atom_id res chain seq x y z
N PRO A 1 0.80 3.33 -2.40
CA PRO A 1 -0.60 2.85 -2.46
C PRO A 1 -0.67 1.40 -2.92
N LEU A 2 -1.52 0.59 -2.27
CA LEU A 2 -1.67 -0.83 -2.55
C LEU A 2 -1.91 -1.13 -4.04
N ARG A 3 -2.70 -0.30 -4.69
CA ARG A 3 -3.02 -0.46 -6.12
C ARG A 3 -1.79 -0.45 -7.04
N ALA A 4 -0.70 0.20 -6.63
CA ALA A 4 0.55 0.22 -7.39
C ALA A 4 1.29 -1.13 -7.36
N MET A 5 0.92 -2.01 -6.43
CA MET A 5 1.53 -3.32 -6.22
C MET A 5 0.73 -4.46 -6.87
N ILE A 6 -0.43 -4.17 -7.45
CA ILE A 6 -1.36 -5.18 -7.97
C ILE A 6 -1.45 -5.06 -9.51
N PRO A 7 -1.05 -6.10 -10.26
CA PRO A 7 -1.18 -6.12 -11.71
C PRO A 7 -2.64 -6.11 -12.15
N GLN A 8 -2.91 -5.50 -13.30
CA GLN A 8 -4.28 -5.38 -13.83
C GLN A 8 -4.84 -6.69 -14.41
N LYS A 9 -3.99 -7.60 -14.83
CA LYS A 9 -4.39 -8.81 -15.58
C LYS A 9 -4.02 -10.12 -14.90
N LEU A 10 -3.37 -10.07 -13.74
CA LEU A 10 -2.97 -11.25 -12.99
C LEU A 10 -3.51 -11.14 -11.57
N ASP A 11 -4.28 -12.11 -11.14
CA ASP A 11 -5.02 -12.05 -9.88
C ASP A 11 -4.19 -12.49 -8.67
N ASN A 12 -3.22 -13.36 -8.88
CA ASN A 12 -2.42 -14.01 -7.84
C ASN A 12 -0.96 -13.51 -7.79
N LEU A 13 -0.70 -12.30 -8.25
CA LEU A 13 0.62 -11.69 -8.23
C LEU A 13 0.59 -10.39 -7.44
N ILE A 14 1.59 -10.20 -6.60
CA ILE A 14 1.88 -8.95 -5.91
C ILE A 14 3.27 -8.50 -6.30
N VAL A 15 3.40 -7.25 -6.73
CA VAL A 15 4.66 -6.64 -7.14
C VAL A 15 5.22 -5.81 -5.99
N SER A 16 6.51 -5.87 -5.77
CA SER A 16 7.21 -5.11 -4.73
C SER A 16 8.54 -4.55 -5.23
N GLY A 17 9.24 -3.85 -4.36
CA GLY A 17 10.53 -3.25 -4.67
C GLY A 17 10.41 -2.17 -5.74
N LYS A 18 11.41 -2.09 -6.60
CA LYS A 18 11.52 -1.08 -7.67
C LYS A 18 10.53 -1.29 -8.83
N SER A 19 9.79 -2.39 -8.83
CA SER A 19 8.91 -2.79 -9.92
C SER A 19 7.44 -2.36 -9.74
N ILE A 20 7.09 -1.70 -8.64
CA ILE A 20 5.73 -1.19 -8.46
C ILE A 20 5.42 -0.07 -9.46
N ALA A 21 4.15 0.09 -9.78
CA ALA A 21 3.70 1.14 -10.69
C ALA A 21 3.83 2.53 -10.03
N MET A 22 4.56 3.43 -10.65
CA MET A 22 4.76 4.79 -10.15
C MET A 22 5.02 5.78 -11.28
N SER A 23 4.69 7.04 -11.04
CA SER A 23 5.04 8.13 -11.94
C SER A 23 6.55 8.43 -11.86
N HIS A 24 7.06 9.19 -12.83
CA HIS A 24 8.45 9.62 -12.84
C HIS A 24 8.87 10.35 -11.55
N ILE A 25 8.06 11.28 -11.08
CA ILE A 25 8.32 12.03 -9.84
C ILE A 25 8.25 11.12 -8.62
N ALA A 26 7.24 10.25 -8.54
CA ALA A 26 7.11 9.29 -7.44
C ALA A 26 8.29 8.31 -7.41
N ALA A 27 8.82 7.91 -8.56
CA ALA A 27 9.99 7.03 -8.66
C ALA A 27 11.23 7.66 -8.00
N SER A 28 11.42 8.95 -8.16
CA SER A 28 12.54 9.67 -7.54
C SER A 28 12.50 9.64 -6.01
N ALA A 29 11.30 9.67 -5.42
CA ALA A 29 11.12 9.60 -3.98
C ALA A 29 11.09 8.16 -3.44
N TYR A 30 10.54 7.22 -4.23
CA TYR A 30 10.27 5.85 -3.79
C TYR A 30 11.49 4.94 -3.86
N ARG A 31 12.39 5.13 -4.83
CA ARG A 31 13.48 4.20 -5.14
C ARG A 31 14.66 4.28 -4.17
N VAL A 32 14.38 4.22 -2.88
CA VAL A 32 15.36 4.14 -1.79
C VAL A 32 15.14 2.86 -0.98
N GLN A 33 16.22 2.29 -0.46
CA GLN A 33 16.19 0.96 0.16
C GLN A 33 15.24 0.86 1.35
N SER A 34 15.13 1.88 2.18
CA SER A 34 14.23 1.89 3.33
C SER A 34 12.76 1.79 2.93
N ILE A 35 12.37 2.48 1.86
CA ILE A 35 10.99 2.43 1.34
C ILE A 35 10.73 1.08 0.66
N GLU A 36 11.71 0.55 -0.06
CA GLU A 36 11.60 -0.78 -0.69
C GLU A 36 11.47 -1.89 0.34
N TRP A 37 12.18 -1.78 1.47
CA TRP A 37 12.02 -2.69 2.60
C TRP A 37 10.58 -2.68 3.14
N SER A 38 10.03 -1.48 3.39
CA SER A 38 8.65 -1.33 3.85
C SER A 38 7.63 -1.90 2.86
N ALA A 39 7.86 -1.69 1.56
CA ALA A 39 7.01 -2.26 0.50
C ALA A 39 7.10 -3.79 0.47
N GLY A 40 8.29 -4.36 0.66
CA GLY A 40 8.49 -5.81 0.76
C GLY A 40 7.75 -6.42 1.95
N SER A 41 7.84 -5.78 3.10
CA SER A 41 7.11 -6.17 4.30
C SER A 41 5.59 -6.11 4.08
N ALA A 42 5.10 -5.05 3.44
CA ALA A 42 3.69 -4.93 3.08
C ALA A 42 3.25 -6.02 2.09
N ALA A 43 4.06 -6.33 1.08
CA ALA A 43 3.77 -7.38 0.11
C ALA A 43 3.63 -8.76 0.79
N GLY A 44 4.51 -9.09 1.72
CA GLY A 44 4.42 -10.31 2.53
C GLY A 44 3.13 -10.37 3.35
N ALA A 45 2.77 -9.28 4.01
CA ALA A 45 1.54 -9.19 4.79
C ALA A 45 0.28 -9.29 3.93
N ILE A 46 0.28 -8.74 2.71
CA ILE A 46 -0.82 -8.85 1.76
C ILE A 46 -0.97 -10.31 1.30
N ALA A 47 0.14 -10.97 0.99
CA ALA A 47 0.12 -12.38 0.60
C ALA A 47 -0.42 -13.28 1.71
N ASP A 48 0.03 -13.09 2.94
CA ASP A 48 -0.45 -13.80 4.12
C ASP A 48 -1.95 -13.59 4.33
N PHE A 49 -2.40 -12.34 4.27
CA PHE A 49 -3.82 -11.98 4.38
C PHE A 49 -4.67 -12.65 3.29
N ALA A 50 -4.19 -12.64 2.04
CA ALA A 50 -4.88 -13.26 0.92
C ALA A 50 -5.02 -14.78 1.12
N LEU A 51 -3.97 -15.45 1.57
CA LEU A 51 -3.99 -16.90 1.84
C LEU A 51 -4.92 -17.24 3.01
N GLU A 52 -4.91 -16.45 4.07
CA GLU A 52 -5.73 -16.70 5.26
C GLU A 52 -7.22 -16.44 5.00
N THR A 53 -7.55 -15.38 4.29
CA THR A 53 -8.96 -14.95 4.08
C THR A 53 -9.57 -15.45 2.78
N GLY A 54 -8.77 -15.93 1.83
CA GLY A 54 -9.22 -16.27 0.49
C GLY A 54 -9.56 -15.06 -0.39
N VAL A 55 -9.27 -13.85 0.07
CA VAL A 55 -9.50 -12.61 -0.68
C VAL A 55 -8.32 -12.37 -1.61
N MET A 56 -8.59 -12.29 -2.92
CA MET A 56 -7.54 -12.00 -3.90
C MET A 56 -7.07 -10.54 -3.80
N PRO A 57 -5.79 -10.25 -4.07
CA PRO A 57 -5.25 -8.90 -3.94
C PRO A 57 -6.04 -7.81 -4.70
N PHE A 58 -6.51 -8.10 -5.92
CA PHE A 58 -7.29 -7.13 -6.70
C PHE A 58 -8.60 -6.73 -6.03
N GLN A 59 -9.24 -7.64 -5.29
CA GLN A 59 -10.50 -7.40 -4.59
C GLN A 59 -10.37 -6.36 -3.47
N LEU A 60 -9.15 -6.14 -2.96
CA LEU A 60 -8.87 -5.13 -1.95
C LEU A 60 -8.94 -3.69 -2.51
N VAL A 61 -8.86 -3.52 -3.81
CA VAL A 61 -8.75 -2.20 -4.48
C VAL A 61 -9.81 -1.94 -5.55
N GLU A 62 -10.67 -2.91 -5.87
CA GLU A 62 -11.60 -2.80 -6.99
C GLU A 62 -12.68 -1.73 -6.80
N ASN A 63 -13.08 -1.42 -5.59
CA ASN A 63 -14.13 -0.46 -5.28
C ASN A 63 -13.62 0.92 -4.84
N MET A 64 -12.33 1.19 -4.97
CA MET A 64 -11.79 2.48 -4.57
C MET A 64 -12.37 3.63 -5.42
N PRO A 65 -12.70 4.77 -4.82
CA PRO A 65 -12.40 5.22 -3.45
C PRO A 65 -13.41 4.83 -2.37
N ARG A 66 -14.34 3.94 -2.64
CA ARG A 66 -15.32 3.49 -1.64
C ARG A 66 -14.65 2.66 -0.55
N ALA A 67 -15.24 2.66 0.63
CA ALA A 67 -14.80 1.84 1.75
C ALA A 67 -14.82 0.35 1.40
N ASN A 68 -13.74 -0.35 1.76
CA ASN A 68 -13.60 -1.79 1.57
C ASN A 68 -13.24 -2.42 2.92
N PRO A 69 -14.14 -3.22 3.53
CA PRO A 69 -13.91 -3.81 4.86
C PRO A 69 -12.67 -4.70 4.91
N ASN A 70 -12.35 -5.42 3.84
CA ASN A 70 -11.16 -6.26 3.78
C ASN A 70 -9.87 -5.43 3.70
N LEU A 71 -9.88 -4.33 2.97
CA LEU A 71 -8.76 -3.40 2.96
C LEU A 71 -8.53 -2.78 4.34
N GLU A 72 -9.58 -2.41 5.05
CA GLU A 72 -9.48 -1.88 6.41
C GLU A 72 -8.89 -2.91 7.38
N LYS A 73 -9.30 -4.17 7.30
CA LYS A 73 -8.70 -5.26 8.10
C LYS A 73 -7.22 -5.46 7.80
N LEU A 74 -6.84 -5.41 6.53
CA LEU A 74 -5.43 -5.48 6.14
C LEU A 74 -4.63 -4.30 6.69
N GLN A 75 -5.15 -3.09 6.60
CA GLN A 75 -4.51 -1.88 7.14
C GLN A 75 -4.34 -1.96 8.66
N GLN A 76 -5.34 -2.45 9.38
CA GLN A 76 -5.26 -2.69 10.82
C GLN A 76 -4.15 -3.70 11.15
N ARG A 77 -4.05 -4.80 10.40
CA ARG A 77 -2.99 -5.80 10.57
C ARG A 77 -1.61 -5.21 10.32
N LEU A 78 -1.45 -4.43 9.24
CA LEU A 78 -0.19 -3.76 8.93
C LEU A 78 0.24 -2.81 10.06
N ASN A 79 -0.68 -1.98 10.56
CA ASN A 79 -0.41 -1.07 11.65
C ASN A 79 -0.04 -1.81 12.95
N ALA A 80 -0.74 -2.91 13.27
CA ALA A 80 -0.44 -3.73 14.45
C ALA A 80 0.94 -4.39 14.38
N ASN A 81 1.42 -4.70 13.17
CA ASN A 81 2.71 -5.34 12.93
C ASN A 81 3.86 -4.35 12.70
N GLY A 82 3.67 -3.08 13.00
CA GLY A 82 4.71 -2.06 12.86
C GLY A 82 4.94 -1.56 11.44
N ASN A 83 3.99 -1.81 10.51
CA ASN A 83 3.98 -1.26 9.16
C ASN A 83 2.89 -0.18 9.04
N PRO A 84 3.17 1.07 9.43
CA PRO A 84 2.16 2.12 9.45
C PRO A 84 1.65 2.43 8.05
N THR A 85 0.33 2.52 7.90
CA THR A 85 -0.34 2.82 6.63
C THR A 85 -0.59 4.31 6.40
N ALA A 86 -0.29 5.14 7.41
CA ALA A 86 -0.42 6.59 7.37
C ALA A 86 0.67 7.25 8.22
N PHE A 87 0.90 8.53 8.00
CA PHE A 87 1.81 9.30 8.86
C PHE A 87 1.22 9.43 10.27
N PRO A 88 1.99 9.17 11.32
CA PRO A 88 1.50 9.26 12.70
C PRO A 88 1.02 10.68 13.03
N GLY A 89 -0.23 10.80 13.47
CA GLY A 89 -0.81 12.07 13.92
C GLY A 89 -0.95 13.17 12.87
N THR A 90 -0.67 12.88 11.60
CA THR A 90 -0.72 13.88 10.53
C THR A 90 -1.32 13.30 9.26
N SER A 91 -2.33 13.97 8.71
CA SER A 91 -2.83 13.65 7.37
C SER A 91 -2.23 14.61 6.36
N ILE A 92 -1.43 14.09 5.43
CA ILE A 92 -0.85 14.91 4.35
C ILE A 92 -1.91 15.43 3.38
N LEU A 93 -3.08 14.79 3.33
CA LEU A 93 -4.18 15.20 2.46
C LEU A 93 -4.95 16.39 2.99
N ASN A 94 -4.96 16.59 4.30
CA ASN A 94 -5.68 17.66 5.00
C ASN A 94 -4.75 18.68 5.64
N THR A 95 -3.46 18.62 5.34
CA THR A 95 -2.47 19.56 5.87
C THR A 95 -2.57 20.87 5.10
N ASN A 96 -2.63 21.99 5.82
CA ASN A 96 -2.53 23.31 5.20
C ASN A 96 -1.08 23.58 4.80
N TRP A 97 -0.80 23.56 3.50
CA TRP A 97 0.54 23.74 2.95
C TRP A 97 0.95 25.20 2.77
N THR A 98 0.11 26.17 3.13
CA THR A 98 0.42 27.61 2.96
C THR A 98 1.63 28.06 3.77
N ASN A 99 1.93 27.39 4.89
CA ASN A 99 3.06 27.70 5.75
C ASN A 99 4.28 26.81 5.48
N TRP A 100 4.24 26.00 4.45
CA TRP A 100 5.37 25.17 4.05
C TRP A 100 6.50 26.03 3.48
N LYS A 101 7.66 25.99 4.10
CA LYS A 101 8.86 26.69 3.64
C LYS A 101 9.96 25.70 3.30
#